data_f61c00b14d1cfb4fee87afb48e943d5e
#
_entry.id   f61c00b14d1cfb4fee87afb48e943d5e
#
_cell.length_a   1.000
_cell.length_b   1.000
_cell.length_c   1.000
_cell.angle_alpha   90.00
_cell.angle_beta   90.00
_cell.angle_gamma   90.00
#
_symmetry.space_group_name_H-M   'P 1'
#
loop_
_entity.id
_entity.type
_entity.pdbx_description
1 polymer ?
#
loop_
_entity_poly.entity_id
_entity_poly.type
_entity_poly.pdbx_seq_one_letter_code
_entity_poly.pdbx_strand_id
1 'polypeptide(L)' 'MEIELNEILLNSHNRNMKERIIIFDDKGDYYIFKHSNIMERVKQMKVDRFEIVSEKLIVIKVEGVINDGR' A
#
# COMPACT_ATOMS: atom_id res chain seq x y z
N MET A 1 7.06 6.85 -9.59
CA MET A 1 5.88 6.37 -10.32
C MET A 1 4.72 7.29 -10.04
N GLU A 2 3.99 7.68 -11.07
CA GLU A 2 2.96 8.71 -10.93
C GLU A 2 1.57 8.13 -10.71
N ILE A 3 1.46 7.11 -9.92
CA ILE A 3 0.16 6.53 -9.64
C ILE A 3 -0.07 6.50 -8.13
N GLU A 4 -1.33 6.55 -7.76
CA GLU A 4 -1.73 6.45 -6.37
C GLU A 4 -1.85 5.00 -5.95
N LEU A 5 -1.68 4.77 -4.66
CA LEU A 5 -1.83 3.43 -4.11
C LEU A 5 -3.18 2.83 -4.48
N ASN A 6 -4.21 3.64 -4.51
CA ASN A 6 -5.54 3.18 -4.83
C ASN A 6 -5.61 2.50 -6.20
N GLU A 7 -4.82 2.97 -7.16
CA GLU A 7 -4.83 2.38 -8.49
C GLU A 7 -4.26 0.97 -8.49
N ILE A 8 -3.25 0.74 -7.66
CA ILE A 8 -2.70 -0.60 -7.54
C ILE A 8 -3.71 -1.53 -6.89
N LEU A 9 -4.41 -1.04 -5.88
CA LEU A 9 -5.42 -1.84 -5.21
C LEU A 9 -6.55 -2.22 -6.15
N LEU A 10 -6.96 -1.29 -6.99
CA LEU A 10 -8.04 -1.58 -7.93
C LEU A 10 -7.64 -2.64 -8.94
N ASN A 11 -6.38 -2.67 -9.33
CA ASN A 11 -5.92 -3.65 -10.28
C ASN A 11 -5.75 -5.03 -9.70
N SER A 12 -5.64 -5.13 -8.39
CA SER A 12 -5.48 -6.43 -7.73
C SER A 12 -6.70 -6.82 -6.93
N HIS A 13 -7.78 -6.10 -7.09
CA HIS A 13 -8.95 -6.27 -6.23
C HIS A 13 -9.68 -7.58 -6.43
N ASN A 14 -9.50 -8.19 -7.56
CA ASN A 14 -10.28 -9.37 -7.89
C ASN A 14 -9.84 -10.60 -7.12
N ARG A 15 -8.85 -10.45 -6.30
CA ARG A 15 -8.43 -11.55 -5.48
C ARG A 15 -9.34 -11.63 -4.29
N ASN A 16 -9.08 -12.58 -3.46
CA ASN A 16 -9.78 -12.61 -2.21
C ASN A 16 -9.25 -11.46 -1.37
N MET A 17 -10.00 -11.07 -0.39
CA MET A 17 -9.68 -9.91 0.44
C MET A 17 -8.68 -10.24 1.54
N LYS A 18 -8.04 -11.38 1.43
CA LYS A 18 -7.11 -11.82 2.47
C LYS A 18 -5.67 -11.44 2.19
N GLU A 19 -5.43 -10.78 1.09
CA GLU A 19 -4.09 -10.35 0.76
C GLU A 19 -3.55 -9.44 1.85
N ARG A 20 -2.29 -9.62 2.14
CA ARG A 20 -1.59 -8.71 3.04
C ARG A 20 -0.86 -7.69 2.21
N ILE A 21 -0.92 -6.46 2.68
CA ILE A 21 -0.29 -5.35 2.00
C ILE A 21 0.64 -4.70 2.99
N ILE A 22 1.93 -4.73 2.68
CA ILE A 22 2.93 -4.09 3.51
C ILE A 22 3.33 -2.79 2.83
N ILE A 23 3.17 -1.70 3.54
CA ILE A 23 3.44 -0.38 2.97
C ILE A 23 4.56 0.28 3.75
N PHE A 24 5.61 0.67 3.03
CA PHE A 24 6.73 1.42 3.59
C PHE A 24 6.58 2.88 3.23
N ASP A 25 6.93 3.76 4.16
CA ASP A 25 6.89 5.18 3.88
C ASP A 25 8.29 5.77 3.85
N ASP A 26 8.37 7.09 3.67
CA ASP A 26 9.66 7.76 3.53
C ASP A 26 10.50 7.75 4.81
N LYS A 27 9.87 7.52 5.94
CA LYS A 27 10.61 7.41 7.20
C LYS A 27 11.24 6.04 7.39
N GLY A 28 10.92 5.10 6.52
CA GLY A 28 11.39 3.74 6.68
C GLY A 28 10.51 2.89 7.56
N ASP A 29 9.43 3.44 8.07
CA ASP A 29 8.47 2.66 8.83
C ASP A 29 7.62 1.82 7.89
N TYR A 30 7.11 0.72 8.40
CA TYR A 30 6.24 -0.10 7.59
C TYR A 30 4.96 -0.40 8.35
N TYR A 31 3.92 -0.68 7.58
CA TYR A 31 2.59 -0.93 8.12
C TYR A 31 1.99 -2.11 7.36
N ILE A 32 1.31 -2.96 8.09
CA ILE A 32 0.68 -4.14 7.50
C ILE A 32 -0.82 -3.94 7.49
N PHE A 33 -1.40 -4.02 6.31
CA PHE A 33 -2.83 -3.83 6.14
C PHE A 33 -3.45 -5.04 5.46
N LYS A 34 -4.73 -5.22 5.70
CA LYS A 34 -5.57 -6.01 4.80
C LYS A 34 -6.16 -5.04 3.79
N HIS A 35 -6.50 -5.59 2.64
CA HIS A 35 -7.03 -4.75 1.57
C HIS A 35 -8.17 -3.85 2.04
N SER A 36 -9.03 -4.36 2.91
CA SER A 36 -10.21 -3.63 3.35
C SER A 36 -9.94 -2.62 4.45
N ASN A 37 -8.73 -2.59 5.00
CA ASN A 37 -8.44 -1.77 6.17
C ASN A 37 -7.54 -0.59 5.89
N ILE A 38 -7.22 -0.34 4.65
CA ILE A 38 -6.30 0.76 4.32
C ILE A 38 -7.04 2.08 4.43
N MET A 39 -6.46 2.99 5.17
CA MET A 39 -7.06 4.31 5.36
C MET A 39 -7.14 5.06 4.05
N GLU A 40 -8.18 5.87 3.93
CA GLU A 40 -8.43 6.59 2.69
C GLU A 40 -7.26 7.49 2.29
N ARG A 41 -6.68 8.19 3.27
CA ARG A 41 -5.57 9.08 2.94
C ARG A 41 -4.34 8.32 2.45
N VAL A 42 -4.18 7.09 2.92
CA VAL A 42 -3.06 6.26 2.47
C VAL A 42 -3.29 5.80 1.05
N LYS A 43 -4.54 5.51 0.70
CA LYS A 43 -4.86 5.11 -0.66
C LYS A 43 -4.54 6.20 -1.69
N GLN A 44 -4.51 7.44 -1.24
CA GLN A 44 -4.25 8.57 -2.14
C GLN A 44 -2.78 8.92 -2.26
N MET A 45 -1.93 8.26 -1.49
CA MET A 45 -0.51 8.52 -1.55
C MET A 45 0.09 8.00 -2.84
N LYS A 46 1.08 8.71 -3.34
CA LYS A 46 1.77 8.28 -4.54
C LYS A 46 2.65 7.09 -4.25
N VAL A 47 2.75 6.19 -5.21
CA VAL A 47 3.55 5.00 -5.08
C VAL A 47 4.93 5.25 -5.67
N ASP A 48 5.97 4.95 -4.90
CA ASP A 48 7.32 5.00 -5.39
C ASP A 48 7.63 3.73 -6.18
N ARG A 49 7.30 2.58 -5.61
CA ARG A 49 7.49 1.30 -6.25
C ARG A 49 6.68 0.26 -5.52
N PHE A 50 6.46 -0.86 -6.15
CA PHE A 50 5.75 -1.96 -5.51
C PHE A 50 6.24 -3.28 -6.09
N GLU A 51 5.98 -4.34 -5.33
CA GLU A 51 6.37 -5.67 -5.74
C GLU A 51 5.30 -6.66 -5.28
N ILE A 52 4.88 -7.51 -6.19
CA ILE A 52 3.97 -8.60 -5.85
C ILE A 52 4.83 -9.80 -5.51
N VAL A 53 4.90 -10.11 -4.21
CA VAL A 53 5.77 -11.18 -3.74
C VAL A 53 5.12 -12.53 -3.95
N SER A 54 3.81 -12.62 -3.73
CA SER A 54 3.08 -13.85 -3.92
C SER A 54 1.62 -13.50 -4.15
N GLU A 55 0.79 -14.51 -4.29
CA GLU A 55 -0.64 -14.28 -4.44
C GLU A 55 -1.25 -13.58 -3.23
N LYS A 56 -0.57 -13.63 -2.10
CA LYS A 56 -1.15 -13.15 -0.87
C LYS A 56 -0.35 -12.02 -0.23
N LEU A 57 0.68 -11.55 -0.89
CA LEU A 57 1.54 -10.54 -0.29
C LEU A 57 2.02 -9.55 -1.33
N ILE A 58 1.71 -8.29 -1.09
CA ILE A 58 2.17 -7.19 -1.92
C ILE A 58 2.94 -6.24 -1.03
N VAL A 59 4.09 -5.80 -1.49
CA VAL A 59 4.92 -4.83 -0.77
C VAL A 59 4.95 -3.54 -1.58
N ILE A 60 4.63 -2.44 -0.93
CA ILE A 60 4.49 -1.15 -1.61
C ILE A 60 5.29 -0.10 -0.86
N LYS A 61 6.07 0.70 -1.59
CA LYS A 61 6.74 1.85 -1.03
C LYS A 61 6.03 3.10 -1.53
N VAL A 62 5.54 3.91 -0.62
CA VAL A 62 4.84 5.14 -0.97
C VAL A 62 5.73 6.35 -0.70
N GLU A 63 5.40 7.45 -1.36
CA GLU A 63 6.06 8.73 -1.13
C GLU A 63 5.30 9.46 -0.04
N GLY A 64 6.04 9.95 0.95
CA GLY A 64 5.43 10.64 2.06
C GLY A 64 5.47 9.81 3.32
N VAL A 65 4.81 10.30 4.35
CA VAL A 65 4.84 9.69 5.67
C VAL A 65 3.42 9.31 6.07
N ILE A 66 3.24 8.04 6.46
CA ILE A 66 1.91 7.56 6.83
C ILE A 66 1.54 8.06 8.21
N ASN A 67 2.47 7.94 9.15
CA ASN A 67 2.25 8.42 10.51
C ASN A 67 3.26 9.52 10.77
N ASP A 68 2.80 10.75 10.85
CA ASP A 68 3.69 11.90 10.95
C ASP A 68 4.01 12.28 12.40
N GLY A 69 3.81 11.38 13.32
CA GLY A 69 4.22 11.61 14.68
C GLY A 69 3.12 12.13 15.58
N ARG A 70 1.93 12.06 15.15
CA ARG A 70 0.81 12.52 15.97
C ARG A 70 0.08 11.42 16.65
#